data_ff383a07710f013900585c8aa6181bc1
#
_entry.id   ff383a07710f013900585c8aa6181bc1
#
_cell.length_a   1.000
_cell.length_b   1.000
_cell.length_c   1.000
_cell.angle_alpha   90.00
_cell.angle_beta   90.00
_cell.angle_gamma   90.00
#
_symmetry.space_group_name_H-M   'P 1'
#
loop_
_entity.id
_entity.type
_entity.pdbx_description
1 polymer ?
#
loop_
_entity_poly.entity_id
_entity_poly.type
_entity_poly.pdbx_seq_one_letter_code
_entity_poly.pdbx_strand_id
1 'polypeptide(L)'
;ALLARPELRGAFTSFYILPSLFHTDLDRGFSVIDYSLNQLLAAPEDLDALREQGIDLKLDFILNHASVLSPQFQDIIQNGENSPYKDFFINWNKFWEGHGTMTPSGYIQPDDALIQKMFFRKPGLPILMVRFPDRRDVPYWNTFYQEVRYPVLEPQELMHSLGMQYGIADAVCKLVNPALASGVIPDDIAFGALQQWKQPVVQLLESRRRYLGQMDLNIQSPLVWEFYDDTLRRLSEYGARIVRLDAFAYAPKEPGAHNFMNVPGTWDLLEKVQELANRYGLTLLPEIHASYGEKVYAQIAQKGYMTYDFFLPGLIIDALENADGHFLQIWAQEQKCDGIRSVTMLGCHDGIP
;
A
#
# COMPACT_ATOMS: atom_id res chain seq x y z
N ALA A 1 17.52 23.72 -6.14
CA ALA A 1 17.51 25.12 -6.58
C ALA A 1 16.76 26.05 -5.62
N LEU A 2 15.47 25.77 -5.28
CA LEU A 2 14.67 26.65 -4.41
C LEU A 2 15.29 26.80 -3.01
N LEU A 3 15.62 25.68 -2.36
CA LEU A 3 16.17 25.67 -0.99
C LEU A 3 17.59 26.27 -0.90
N ALA A 4 18.29 26.38 -2.04
CA ALA A 4 19.62 27.01 -2.10
C ALA A 4 19.57 28.55 -2.21
N ARG A 5 18.38 29.16 -2.31
CA ARG A 5 18.24 30.63 -2.32
C ARG A 5 18.71 31.24 -1.00
N PRO A 6 19.38 32.40 -1.02
CA PRO A 6 19.92 33.04 0.18
C PRO A 6 18.87 33.23 1.29
N GLU A 7 17.62 33.54 0.90
CA GLU A 7 16.49 33.81 1.81
C GLU A 7 16.00 32.54 2.54
N LEU A 8 16.26 31.36 1.97
CA LEU A 8 15.84 30.07 2.50
C LEU A 8 16.98 29.25 3.11
N ARG A 9 18.23 29.73 2.97
CA ARG A 9 19.39 29.01 3.50
C ARG A 9 19.31 28.91 5.02
N GLY A 10 19.33 27.67 5.54
CA GLY A 10 19.25 27.37 6.97
C GLY A 10 17.84 27.53 7.57
N ALA A 11 16.83 27.87 6.77
CA ALA A 11 15.44 27.94 7.24
C ALA A 11 14.82 26.56 7.47
N PHE A 12 15.35 25.54 6.80
CA PHE A 12 14.87 24.16 6.88
C PHE A 12 16.02 23.23 7.29
N THR A 13 15.76 22.37 8.27
CA THR A 13 16.71 21.33 8.72
C THR A 13 16.39 19.96 8.12
N SER A 14 15.15 19.75 7.71
CA SER A 14 14.68 18.50 7.12
C SER A 14 13.69 18.76 6.00
N PHE A 15 13.65 17.85 5.02
CA PHE A 15 12.73 17.91 3.91
C PHE A 15 12.03 16.56 3.74
N TYR A 16 10.70 16.57 3.69
CA TYR A 16 9.90 15.37 3.46
C TYR A 16 9.63 15.20 1.97
N ILE A 17 10.01 14.06 1.42
CA ILE A 17 9.71 13.68 0.05
C ILE A 17 8.79 12.45 0.09
N LEU A 18 7.67 12.55 -0.63
CA LEU A 18 6.70 11.46 -0.75
C LEU A 18 7.28 10.25 -1.50
N PRO A 19 6.70 9.03 -1.34
CA PRO A 19 7.22 7.81 -1.94
C PRO A 19 7.24 7.81 -3.47
N SER A 20 6.57 8.76 -4.14
CA SER A 20 6.70 8.99 -5.59
C SER A 20 8.14 9.25 -6.05
N LEU A 21 9.06 9.54 -5.11
CA LEU A 21 10.50 9.57 -5.36
C LEU A 21 11.03 8.22 -5.90
N PHE A 22 10.39 7.13 -5.56
CA PHE A 22 10.70 5.76 -5.98
C PHE A 22 9.87 5.34 -7.18
N HIS A 23 10.05 4.11 -7.66
CA HIS A 23 9.14 3.53 -8.64
C HIS A 23 7.84 3.12 -7.96
N THR A 24 6.76 3.76 -8.35
CA THR A 24 5.42 3.58 -7.78
C THR A 24 4.36 3.61 -8.87
N ASP A 25 3.17 3.07 -8.62
CA ASP A 25 2.09 3.04 -9.61
C ASP A 25 0.77 3.67 -9.15
N LEU A 26 0.41 3.52 -7.88
CA LEU A 26 -0.88 3.91 -7.34
C LEU A 26 -0.72 4.78 -6.09
N ASP A 27 -1.86 5.32 -5.61
CA ASP A 27 -2.00 5.91 -4.28
C ASP A 27 -0.96 7.01 -3.99
N ARG A 28 -0.76 7.92 -4.94
CA ARG A 28 0.18 9.06 -4.84
C ARG A 28 1.61 8.65 -4.45
N GLY A 29 2.00 7.43 -4.82
CA GLY A 29 3.31 6.88 -4.51
C GLY A 29 3.33 5.85 -3.38
N PHE A 30 2.25 5.65 -2.64
CA PHE A 30 2.21 4.67 -1.54
C PHE A 30 2.02 3.22 -2.01
N SER A 31 1.87 2.98 -3.31
CA SER A 31 1.97 1.66 -3.93
C SER A 31 3.35 1.51 -4.56
N VAL A 32 4.32 1.08 -3.77
CA VAL A 32 5.72 1.01 -4.18
C VAL A 32 5.98 -0.26 -4.98
N ILE A 33 6.58 -0.08 -6.18
CA ILE A 33 7.07 -1.17 -7.03
C ILE A 33 8.43 -1.62 -6.51
N ASP A 34 9.36 -0.69 -6.36
CA ASP A 34 10.66 -0.87 -5.75
C ASP A 34 11.19 0.47 -5.17
N TYR A 35 12.18 0.39 -4.30
CA TYR A 35 12.78 1.56 -3.63
C TYR A 35 14.00 2.12 -4.37
N SER A 36 14.17 1.87 -5.67
CA SER A 36 15.13 2.60 -6.49
C SER A 36 14.55 3.96 -6.90
N LEU A 37 15.44 4.94 -7.11
CA LEU A 37 15.03 6.29 -7.48
C LEU A 37 14.36 6.31 -8.85
N ASN A 38 13.24 6.98 -8.93
CA ASN A 38 12.59 7.30 -10.18
C ASN A 38 13.39 8.41 -10.89
N GLN A 39 14.22 8.00 -11.84
CA GLN A 39 15.13 8.90 -12.57
C GLN A 39 14.41 9.97 -13.39
N LEU A 40 13.09 9.87 -13.59
CA LEU A 40 12.30 10.93 -14.20
C LEU A 40 12.06 12.10 -13.23
N LEU A 41 12.20 11.88 -11.93
CA LEU A 41 11.88 12.86 -10.88
C LEU A 41 13.11 13.35 -10.13
N ALA A 42 14.09 12.48 -9.88
CA ALA A 42 15.28 12.81 -9.12
C ALA A 42 16.47 11.94 -9.54
N ALA A 43 17.65 12.55 -9.50
CA ALA A 43 18.94 11.86 -9.61
C ALA A 43 19.60 11.76 -8.23
N PRO A 44 20.56 10.83 -8.02
CA PRO A 44 21.34 10.76 -6.76
C PRO A 44 21.98 12.09 -6.37
N GLU A 45 22.48 12.83 -7.36
CA GLU A 45 23.13 14.14 -7.19
C GLU A 45 22.18 15.21 -6.60
N ASP A 46 20.87 15.10 -6.86
CA ASP A 46 19.87 16.00 -6.27
C ASP A 46 19.75 15.78 -4.77
N LEU A 47 19.83 14.51 -4.33
CA LEU A 47 19.78 14.15 -2.90
C LEU A 47 21.09 14.54 -2.20
N ASP A 48 22.23 14.33 -2.86
CA ASP A 48 23.54 14.78 -2.36
C ASP A 48 23.58 16.31 -2.20
N ALA A 49 23.04 17.06 -3.14
CA ALA A 49 22.95 18.52 -3.06
C ALA A 49 22.06 19.00 -1.87
N LEU A 50 21.07 18.25 -1.44
CA LEU A 50 20.31 18.53 -0.21
C LEU A 50 21.15 18.26 1.04
N ARG A 51 21.86 17.12 1.05
CA ARG A 51 22.77 16.75 2.14
C ARG A 51 23.89 17.78 2.35
N GLU A 52 24.50 18.28 1.27
CA GLU A 52 25.54 19.31 1.29
C GLU A 52 25.03 20.65 1.88
N GLN A 53 23.72 20.91 1.77
CA GLN A 53 23.08 22.07 2.40
C GLN A 53 22.72 21.84 3.88
N GLY A 54 23.05 20.67 4.44
CA GLY A 54 22.70 20.30 5.81
C GLY A 54 21.22 19.96 6.00
N ILE A 55 20.54 19.56 4.93
CA ILE A 55 19.12 19.20 4.96
C ILE A 55 19.00 17.68 5.04
N ASP A 56 18.47 17.18 6.15
CA ASP A 56 18.14 15.78 6.33
C ASP A 56 16.86 15.43 5.56
N LEU A 57 16.74 14.18 5.10
CA LEU A 57 15.53 13.71 4.45
C LEU A 57 14.64 12.94 5.41
N LYS A 58 13.32 13.16 5.29
CA LYS A 58 12.29 12.27 5.78
C LYS A 58 11.69 11.54 4.58
N LEU A 59 11.77 10.20 4.59
CA LEU A 59 11.26 9.33 3.54
C LEU A 59 10.28 8.32 4.12
N ASP A 60 9.43 7.75 3.25
CA ASP A 60 8.47 6.73 3.67
C ASP A 60 9.02 5.32 3.48
N PHE A 61 8.61 4.45 4.38
CA PHE A 61 8.70 3.01 4.25
C PHE A 61 7.34 2.37 4.48
N ILE A 62 6.80 1.74 3.45
CA ILE A 62 5.50 1.10 3.47
C ILE A 62 5.66 -0.33 3.98
N LEU A 63 5.30 -0.59 5.24
CA LEU A 63 5.53 -1.89 5.88
C LEU A 63 4.50 -2.95 5.53
N ASN A 64 3.25 -2.54 5.30
CA ASN A 64 2.17 -3.50 5.12
C ASN A 64 2.13 -4.13 3.73
N HIS A 65 2.49 -3.40 2.68
CA HIS A 65 2.22 -3.84 1.32
C HIS A 65 3.26 -3.35 0.30
N ALA A 66 3.24 -3.99 -0.87
CA ALA A 66 3.94 -3.54 -2.07
C ALA A 66 3.00 -3.63 -3.28
N SER A 67 3.35 -2.93 -4.35
CA SER A 67 2.60 -2.98 -5.61
C SER A 67 2.56 -4.40 -6.17
N VAL A 68 1.44 -4.74 -6.81
CA VAL A 68 1.35 -5.94 -7.65
C VAL A 68 2.41 -5.95 -8.77
N LEU A 69 2.90 -4.77 -9.17
CA LEU A 69 3.98 -4.63 -10.17
C LEU A 69 5.38 -4.81 -9.57
N SER A 70 5.50 -5.04 -8.26
CA SER A 70 6.81 -5.34 -7.66
C SER A 70 7.44 -6.58 -8.28
N PRO A 71 8.78 -6.64 -8.41
CA PRO A 71 9.48 -7.79 -8.98
C PRO A 71 9.08 -9.11 -8.34
N GLN A 72 8.88 -9.11 -7.02
CA GLN A 72 8.50 -10.28 -6.23
C GLN A 72 7.10 -10.79 -6.61
N PHE A 73 6.12 -9.89 -6.76
CA PHE A 73 4.76 -10.31 -7.12
C PHE A 73 4.66 -10.69 -8.60
N GLN A 74 5.41 -10.01 -9.47
CA GLN A 74 5.49 -10.38 -10.89
C GLN A 74 6.11 -11.76 -11.08
N ASP A 75 7.11 -12.12 -10.28
CA ASP A 75 7.67 -13.49 -10.29
C ASP A 75 6.61 -14.53 -9.87
N ILE A 76 5.77 -14.23 -8.87
CA ILE A 76 4.65 -15.10 -8.48
C ILE A 76 3.66 -15.29 -9.64
N ILE A 77 3.30 -14.22 -10.35
CA ILE A 77 2.39 -14.30 -11.50
C ILE A 77 2.98 -15.19 -12.60
N GLN A 78 4.29 -15.08 -12.83
CA GLN A 78 4.99 -15.81 -13.90
C GLN A 78 5.28 -17.27 -13.56
N ASN A 79 5.65 -17.57 -12.32
CA ASN A 79 6.17 -18.85 -11.89
C ASN A 79 5.22 -19.62 -10.94
N GLY A 80 4.19 -18.98 -10.41
CA GLY A 80 3.19 -19.57 -9.53
C GLY A 80 3.82 -20.23 -8.30
N GLU A 81 3.51 -21.49 -8.05
CA GLU A 81 4.06 -22.27 -6.92
C GLU A 81 5.58 -22.46 -6.97
N ASN A 82 6.19 -22.31 -8.14
CA ASN A 82 7.66 -22.42 -8.29
C ASN A 82 8.38 -21.11 -7.98
N SER A 83 7.65 -20.01 -7.72
CA SER A 83 8.24 -18.75 -7.31
C SER A 83 8.92 -18.87 -5.95
N PRO A 84 10.15 -18.38 -5.77
CA PRO A 84 10.78 -18.25 -4.46
C PRO A 84 10.01 -17.27 -3.55
N TYR A 85 9.22 -16.38 -4.14
CA TYR A 85 8.43 -15.35 -3.43
C TYR A 85 7.01 -15.77 -3.11
N LYS A 86 6.60 -17.02 -3.34
CA LYS A 86 5.21 -17.48 -3.12
C LYS A 86 4.67 -17.23 -1.71
N ASP A 87 5.56 -17.15 -0.71
CA ASP A 87 5.24 -16.87 0.69
C ASP A 87 5.68 -15.45 1.12
N PHE A 88 6.11 -14.60 0.18
CA PHE A 88 6.48 -13.22 0.43
C PHE A 88 5.24 -12.34 0.69
N PHE A 89 4.15 -12.66 0.04
CA PHE A 89 2.84 -12.03 0.25
C PHE A 89 1.90 -13.01 0.94
N ILE A 90 0.88 -12.48 1.62
CA ILE A 90 -0.07 -13.32 2.35
C ILE A 90 -0.99 -14.04 1.37
N ASN A 91 -0.79 -15.34 1.19
CA ASN A 91 -1.74 -16.21 0.52
C ASN A 91 -2.95 -16.42 1.44
N TRP A 92 -4.13 -15.99 0.97
CA TRP A 92 -5.36 -16.01 1.76
C TRP A 92 -5.75 -17.43 2.22
N ASN A 93 -5.65 -18.41 1.34
CA ASN A 93 -6.05 -19.78 1.67
C ASN A 93 -5.09 -20.43 2.68
N LYS A 94 -3.78 -20.16 2.56
CA LYS A 94 -2.81 -20.62 3.56
C LYS A 94 -3.04 -19.97 4.93
N PHE A 95 -3.36 -18.68 4.94
CA PHE A 95 -3.62 -17.94 6.16
C PHE A 95 -4.86 -18.47 6.91
N TRP A 96 -5.92 -18.80 6.18
CA TRP A 96 -7.20 -19.26 6.72
C TRP A 96 -7.35 -20.79 6.74
N GLU A 97 -6.29 -21.55 6.49
CA GLU A 97 -6.33 -22.99 6.53
C GLU A 97 -6.81 -23.51 7.89
N GLY A 98 -7.86 -24.34 7.90
CA GLY A 98 -8.49 -24.83 9.12
C GLY A 98 -9.42 -23.84 9.85
N HIS A 99 -9.64 -22.62 9.32
CA HIS A 99 -10.41 -21.55 9.95
C HIS A 99 -11.60 -21.07 9.09
N GLY A 100 -12.15 -21.93 8.27
CA GLY A 100 -13.28 -21.60 7.39
C GLY A 100 -13.56 -22.67 6.35
N THR A 101 -14.43 -22.34 5.39
CA THR A 101 -14.90 -23.27 4.36
C THR A 101 -14.47 -22.81 2.97
N MET A 102 -13.94 -23.73 2.16
CA MET A 102 -13.60 -23.46 0.76
C MET A 102 -14.85 -23.14 -0.04
N THR A 103 -14.84 -22.01 -0.73
CA THR A 103 -15.93 -21.59 -1.61
C THR A 103 -15.77 -22.20 -3.02
N PRO A 104 -16.86 -22.27 -3.82
CA PRO A 104 -16.77 -22.64 -5.23
C PRO A 104 -15.86 -21.71 -6.06
N SER A 105 -15.65 -20.48 -5.61
CA SER A 105 -14.76 -19.48 -6.25
C SER A 105 -13.28 -19.70 -5.93
N GLY A 106 -12.92 -20.71 -5.12
CA GLY A 106 -11.53 -21.10 -4.87
C GLY A 106 -10.83 -20.34 -3.73
N TYR A 107 -11.57 -19.63 -2.88
CA TYR A 107 -11.02 -19.03 -1.66
C TYR A 107 -11.73 -19.57 -0.41
N ILE A 108 -11.04 -19.56 0.72
CA ILE A 108 -11.64 -19.90 2.01
C ILE A 108 -12.48 -18.71 2.51
N GLN A 109 -13.77 -18.96 2.76
CA GLN A 109 -14.62 -18.08 3.54
C GLN A 109 -14.34 -18.36 5.02
N PRO A 110 -13.71 -17.43 5.75
CA PRO A 110 -13.44 -17.64 7.18
C PRO A 110 -14.72 -17.69 8.00
N ASP A 111 -14.65 -18.36 9.14
CA ASP A 111 -15.77 -18.44 10.07
C ASP A 111 -16.19 -17.05 10.59
N ASP A 112 -17.49 -16.81 10.70
CA ASP A 112 -18.05 -15.50 11.09
C ASP A 112 -17.46 -14.95 12.39
N ALA A 113 -17.25 -15.81 13.38
CA ALA A 113 -16.66 -15.42 14.67
C ALA A 113 -15.23 -14.85 14.55
N LEU A 114 -14.48 -15.27 13.54
CA LEU A 114 -13.12 -14.81 13.26
C LEU A 114 -13.13 -13.49 12.47
N ILE A 115 -14.04 -13.38 11.50
CA ILE A 115 -14.19 -12.17 10.66
C ILE A 115 -14.68 -10.97 11.47
N GLN A 116 -15.56 -11.17 12.45
CA GLN A 116 -16.11 -10.07 13.27
C GLN A 116 -15.06 -9.23 13.98
N LYS A 117 -13.87 -9.75 14.20
CA LYS A 117 -12.74 -9.03 14.80
C LYS A 117 -11.89 -8.27 13.78
N MET A 118 -12.17 -8.46 12.50
CA MET A 118 -11.38 -7.84 11.44
C MET A 118 -11.92 -6.47 11.07
N PHE A 119 -11.01 -5.56 10.79
CA PHE A 119 -11.30 -4.27 10.20
C PHE A 119 -11.15 -4.36 8.67
N PHE A 120 -12.19 -3.97 7.93
CA PHE A 120 -12.18 -3.92 6.47
C PHE A 120 -12.24 -2.46 6.00
N ARG A 121 -11.26 -2.06 5.21
CA ARG A 121 -11.24 -0.70 4.62
C ARG A 121 -12.20 -0.53 3.45
N LYS A 122 -12.67 -1.63 2.88
CA LYS A 122 -13.60 -1.67 1.74
C LYS A 122 -14.65 -2.78 1.94
N PRO A 123 -15.81 -2.68 1.30
CA PRO A 123 -16.80 -3.76 1.34
C PRO A 123 -16.24 -5.08 0.79
N GLY A 124 -16.62 -6.20 1.42
CA GLY A 124 -16.20 -7.55 1.03
C GLY A 124 -14.85 -7.97 1.61
N LEU A 125 -14.43 -9.18 1.26
CA LEU A 125 -13.16 -9.72 1.72
C LEU A 125 -11.98 -9.06 0.98
N PRO A 126 -10.85 -8.83 1.66
CA PRO A 126 -9.68 -8.18 1.08
C PRO A 126 -8.86 -9.17 0.23
N ILE A 127 -9.42 -9.66 -0.85
CA ILE A 127 -8.84 -10.72 -1.69
C ILE A 127 -8.66 -10.22 -3.12
N LEU A 128 -7.47 -10.42 -3.69
CA LEU A 128 -7.23 -10.39 -5.11
C LEU A 128 -7.03 -11.82 -5.61
N MET A 129 -7.89 -12.26 -6.54
CA MET A 129 -7.74 -13.56 -7.22
C MET A 129 -6.72 -13.43 -8.35
N VAL A 130 -5.61 -14.16 -8.22
CA VAL A 130 -4.48 -14.09 -9.16
C VAL A 130 -4.42 -15.39 -9.96
N ARG A 131 -4.46 -15.30 -11.30
CA ARG A 131 -4.33 -16.43 -12.19
C ARG A 131 -2.89 -16.89 -12.30
N PHE A 132 -2.62 -18.12 -11.89
CA PHE A 132 -1.32 -18.78 -12.05
C PHE A 132 -1.13 -19.36 -13.46
N PRO A 133 0.12 -19.70 -13.85
CA PRO A 133 0.40 -20.30 -15.17
C PRO A 133 -0.35 -21.61 -15.43
N ASP A 134 -0.64 -22.38 -14.39
CA ASP A 134 -1.44 -23.60 -14.44
C ASP A 134 -2.97 -23.36 -14.52
N ARG A 135 -3.37 -22.10 -14.69
CA ARG A 135 -4.75 -21.62 -14.78
C ARG A 135 -5.57 -21.70 -13.49
N ARG A 136 -4.97 -22.02 -12.35
CA ARG A 136 -5.64 -21.88 -11.05
C ARG A 136 -5.70 -20.41 -10.66
N ASP A 137 -6.81 -20.00 -10.04
CA ASP A 137 -6.91 -18.73 -9.37
C ASP A 137 -6.52 -18.88 -7.90
N VAL A 138 -5.56 -18.09 -7.44
CA VAL A 138 -5.02 -18.12 -6.09
C VAL A 138 -5.32 -16.81 -5.39
N PRO A 139 -5.98 -16.83 -4.23
CA PRO A 139 -6.33 -15.62 -3.50
C PRO A 139 -5.13 -15.09 -2.70
N TYR A 140 -4.82 -13.81 -2.89
CA TYR A 140 -3.84 -13.07 -2.10
C TYR A 140 -4.51 -11.95 -1.32
N TRP A 141 -4.02 -11.69 -0.10
CA TRP A 141 -4.53 -10.62 0.74
C TRP A 141 -4.24 -9.22 0.16
N ASN A 142 -5.27 -8.38 0.17
CA ASN A 142 -5.17 -6.99 -0.27
C ASN A 142 -6.01 -6.09 0.63
N THR A 143 -5.37 -5.39 1.55
CA THR A 143 -6.07 -4.53 2.53
C THR A 143 -6.58 -3.24 1.89
N PHE A 144 -5.84 -2.63 0.97
CA PHE A 144 -6.11 -1.27 0.47
C PHE A 144 -6.77 -1.26 -0.89
N TYR A 145 -6.00 -1.28 -1.97
CA TYR A 145 -6.50 -1.13 -3.33
C TYR A 145 -6.27 -2.38 -4.16
N GLN A 146 -7.28 -2.75 -4.94
CA GLN A 146 -7.16 -3.81 -5.94
C GLN A 146 -8.08 -3.54 -7.12
N GLU A 147 -7.63 -3.92 -8.30
CA GLU A 147 -8.41 -3.88 -9.53
C GLU A 147 -7.88 -4.94 -10.50
N VAL A 148 -8.79 -5.59 -11.20
CA VAL A 148 -8.48 -6.40 -12.38
C VAL A 148 -8.86 -5.58 -13.60
N ARG A 149 -7.92 -5.35 -14.50
CA ARG A 149 -8.15 -4.63 -15.74
C ARG A 149 -7.98 -5.51 -16.95
N TYR A 150 -8.84 -5.30 -17.90
CA TYR A 150 -8.74 -5.87 -19.23
C TYR A 150 -8.45 -4.76 -20.24
N PRO A 151 -7.72 -5.05 -21.35
CA PRO A 151 -7.48 -4.05 -22.37
C PRO A 151 -8.79 -3.70 -23.10
N VAL A 152 -8.87 -2.47 -23.57
CA VAL A 152 -9.91 -2.08 -24.53
C VAL A 152 -9.60 -2.81 -25.83
N LEU A 153 -10.58 -3.54 -26.35
CA LEU A 153 -10.43 -4.27 -27.60
C LEU A 153 -10.62 -3.34 -28.79
N GLU A 154 -9.74 -3.51 -29.79
CA GLU A 154 -9.80 -2.77 -31.05
C GLU A 154 -10.17 -3.74 -32.20
N PRO A 155 -11.02 -3.32 -33.19
CA PRO A 155 -11.42 -4.20 -34.28
C PRO A 155 -10.25 -4.79 -35.08
N GLN A 156 -9.22 -3.99 -35.37
CA GLN A 156 -8.02 -4.44 -36.08
C GLN A 156 -7.29 -5.53 -35.33
N GLU A 157 -7.25 -5.44 -34.02
CA GLU A 157 -6.63 -6.43 -33.16
C GLU A 157 -7.37 -7.78 -33.19
N LEU A 158 -8.71 -7.76 -33.10
CA LEU A 158 -9.53 -8.96 -33.19
C LEU A 158 -9.45 -9.61 -34.58
N MET A 159 -9.36 -8.80 -35.63
CA MET A 159 -9.11 -9.29 -36.98
C MET A 159 -7.77 -10.05 -37.06
N HIS A 160 -6.72 -9.46 -36.51
CA HIS A 160 -5.37 -10.05 -36.54
C HIS A 160 -5.25 -11.28 -35.63
N SER A 161 -5.74 -11.19 -34.39
CA SER A 161 -5.54 -12.23 -33.37
C SER A 161 -6.51 -13.40 -33.50
N LEU A 162 -7.74 -13.15 -33.95
CA LEU A 162 -8.82 -14.14 -34.00
C LEU A 162 -9.36 -14.42 -35.41
N GLY A 163 -8.84 -13.75 -36.44
CA GLY A 163 -9.27 -13.92 -37.82
C GLY A 163 -10.71 -13.42 -38.09
N MET A 164 -11.22 -12.50 -37.31
CA MET A 164 -12.56 -11.94 -37.47
C MET A 164 -12.65 -11.05 -38.71
N GLN A 165 -13.83 -11.03 -39.37
CA GLN A 165 -14.16 -9.96 -40.31
C GLN A 165 -14.40 -8.64 -39.55
N TYR A 166 -14.07 -7.49 -40.18
CA TYR A 166 -14.17 -6.18 -39.53
C TYR A 166 -15.53 -5.91 -38.88
N GLY A 167 -16.64 -6.16 -39.57
CA GLY A 167 -17.98 -5.94 -39.05
C GLY A 167 -18.31 -6.77 -37.80
N ILE A 168 -17.78 -7.99 -37.71
CA ILE A 168 -17.91 -8.85 -36.53
C ILE A 168 -17.03 -8.33 -35.41
N ALA A 169 -15.78 -7.98 -35.71
CA ALA A 169 -14.83 -7.43 -34.76
C ALA A 169 -15.35 -6.12 -34.12
N ASP A 170 -15.88 -5.22 -34.93
CA ASP A 170 -16.48 -3.97 -34.45
C ASP A 170 -17.71 -4.21 -33.56
N ALA A 171 -18.59 -5.16 -33.96
CA ALA A 171 -19.73 -5.55 -33.12
C ALA A 171 -19.30 -6.16 -31.77
N VAL A 172 -18.24 -6.98 -31.74
CA VAL A 172 -17.67 -7.52 -30.50
C VAL A 172 -17.10 -6.40 -29.63
N CYS A 173 -16.33 -5.46 -30.18
CA CYS A 173 -15.79 -4.32 -29.43
C CYS A 173 -16.90 -3.48 -28.80
N LYS A 174 -17.96 -3.17 -29.55
CA LYS A 174 -19.12 -2.42 -29.07
C LYS A 174 -19.91 -3.13 -27.97
N LEU A 175 -19.88 -4.44 -27.95
CA LEU A 175 -20.50 -5.27 -26.91
C LEU A 175 -19.62 -5.36 -25.66
N VAL A 176 -18.35 -5.71 -25.84
CA VAL A 176 -17.44 -6.11 -24.76
C VAL A 176 -16.88 -4.90 -24.00
N ASN A 177 -16.40 -3.88 -24.70
CA ASN A 177 -15.74 -2.74 -24.04
C ASN A 177 -16.64 -2.01 -23.03
N PRO A 178 -17.91 -1.69 -23.32
CA PRO A 178 -18.80 -1.07 -22.32
C PRO A 178 -19.10 -2.01 -21.13
N ALA A 179 -19.23 -3.32 -21.38
CA ALA A 179 -19.46 -4.29 -20.30
C ALA A 179 -18.26 -4.36 -19.35
N LEU A 180 -17.04 -4.43 -19.87
CA LEU A 180 -15.82 -4.37 -19.06
C LEU A 180 -15.68 -3.05 -18.29
N ALA A 181 -15.99 -1.93 -18.94
CA ALA A 181 -15.97 -0.61 -18.30
C ALA A 181 -16.99 -0.48 -17.16
N SER A 182 -18.08 -1.24 -17.20
CA SER A 182 -19.08 -1.32 -16.13
C SER A 182 -18.75 -2.35 -15.04
N GLY A 183 -17.58 -3.04 -15.13
CA GLY A 183 -17.13 -4.00 -14.14
C GLY A 183 -17.63 -5.43 -14.35
N VAL A 184 -18.29 -5.71 -15.49
CA VAL A 184 -18.69 -7.11 -15.84
C VAL A 184 -17.44 -7.89 -16.18
N ILE A 185 -17.27 -9.08 -15.58
CA ILE A 185 -16.14 -9.96 -15.90
C ILE A 185 -16.35 -10.62 -17.28
N PRO A 186 -15.27 -10.95 -18.02
CA PRO A 186 -15.38 -11.49 -19.39
C PRO A 186 -16.30 -12.67 -19.54
N ASP A 187 -16.27 -13.62 -18.59
CA ASP A 187 -17.10 -14.83 -18.62
C ASP A 187 -18.61 -14.55 -18.48
N ASP A 188 -18.99 -13.47 -17.83
CA ASP A 188 -20.41 -13.11 -17.60
C ASP A 188 -21.00 -12.25 -18.72
N ILE A 189 -20.17 -11.83 -19.70
CA ILE A 189 -20.68 -11.06 -20.84
C ILE A 189 -21.57 -11.94 -21.72
N ALA A 190 -22.78 -11.50 -21.97
CA ALA A 190 -23.74 -12.16 -22.86
C ALA A 190 -23.46 -11.80 -24.33
N PHE A 191 -22.98 -12.73 -25.14
CA PHE A 191 -22.60 -12.49 -26.53
C PHE A 191 -23.77 -12.57 -27.53
N GLY A 192 -24.94 -13.09 -27.13
CA GLY A 192 -26.12 -13.15 -28.01
C GLY A 192 -25.82 -13.83 -29.36
N ALA A 193 -26.07 -13.12 -30.46
CA ALA A 193 -25.80 -13.61 -31.83
C ALA A 193 -24.29 -13.84 -32.11
N LEU A 194 -23.40 -13.32 -31.27
CA LEU A 194 -21.93 -13.45 -31.38
C LEU A 194 -21.38 -14.59 -30.52
N GLN A 195 -22.24 -15.48 -29.99
CA GLN A 195 -21.88 -16.50 -29.02
C GLN A 195 -20.70 -17.41 -29.45
N GLN A 196 -20.55 -17.67 -30.73
CA GLN A 196 -19.40 -18.42 -31.25
C GLN A 196 -18.04 -17.77 -30.99
N TRP A 197 -18.01 -16.45 -30.80
CA TRP A 197 -16.80 -15.68 -30.51
C TRP A 197 -16.51 -15.49 -29.02
N LYS A 198 -17.45 -15.88 -28.15
CA LYS A 198 -17.29 -15.70 -26.70
C LYS A 198 -15.99 -16.30 -26.19
N GLN A 199 -15.80 -17.59 -26.41
CA GLN A 199 -14.62 -18.31 -25.89
C GLN A 199 -13.29 -17.74 -26.42
N PRO A 200 -13.10 -17.52 -27.74
CA PRO A 200 -11.89 -16.89 -28.24
C PRO A 200 -11.63 -15.48 -27.67
N VAL A 201 -12.66 -14.66 -27.53
CA VAL A 201 -12.54 -13.31 -27.01
C VAL A 201 -12.21 -13.32 -25.51
N VAL A 202 -12.90 -14.15 -24.72
CA VAL A 202 -12.60 -14.33 -23.29
C VAL A 202 -11.16 -14.81 -23.09
N GLN A 203 -10.70 -15.78 -23.87
CA GLN A 203 -9.31 -16.27 -23.79
C GLN A 203 -8.30 -15.16 -24.12
N LEU A 204 -8.59 -14.33 -25.14
CA LEU A 204 -7.74 -13.19 -25.49
C LEU A 204 -7.68 -12.18 -24.34
N LEU A 205 -8.83 -11.82 -23.75
CA LEU A 205 -8.91 -10.89 -22.63
C LEU A 205 -8.16 -11.43 -21.41
N GLU A 206 -8.38 -12.70 -21.05
CA GLU A 206 -7.71 -13.34 -19.92
C GLU A 206 -6.19 -13.47 -20.13
N SER A 207 -5.71 -13.65 -21.37
CA SER A 207 -4.29 -13.67 -21.67
C SER A 207 -3.61 -12.29 -21.49
N ARG A 208 -4.40 -11.21 -21.44
CA ARG A 208 -3.96 -9.81 -21.30
C ARG A 208 -4.48 -9.16 -20.03
N ARG A 209 -5.02 -9.95 -19.14
CA ARG A 209 -5.46 -9.53 -17.83
C ARG A 209 -4.33 -8.86 -17.08
N ARG A 210 -4.61 -7.70 -16.51
CA ARG A 210 -3.67 -6.94 -15.70
C ARG A 210 -4.22 -6.77 -14.30
N TYR A 211 -3.33 -6.86 -13.34
CA TYR A 211 -3.64 -6.59 -11.94
C TYR A 211 -3.09 -5.23 -11.55
N LEU A 212 -3.86 -4.50 -10.76
CA LEU A 212 -3.41 -3.35 -10.00
C LEU A 212 -3.75 -3.60 -8.54
N GLY A 213 -2.85 -3.27 -7.64
CA GLY A 213 -3.12 -3.48 -6.22
C GLY A 213 -1.92 -3.31 -5.32
N GLN A 214 -2.25 -3.16 -4.04
CA GLN A 214 -1.31 -3.06 -2.94
C GLN A 214 -1.38 -4.38 -2.16
N MET A 215 -0.46 -5.29 -2.43
CA MET A 215 -0.48 -6.67 -1.92
C MET A 215 0.16 -6.75 -0.55
N ASP A 216 -0.53 -7.33 0.41
CA ASP A 216 -0.07 -7.41 1.80
C ASP A 216 1.11 -8.36 1.96
N LEU A 217 2.18 -7.84 2.57
CA LEU A 217 3.41 -8.57 2.84
C LEU A 217 3.23 -9.57 3.99
N ASN A 218 3.83 -10.73 3.85
CA ASN A 218 3.83 -11.76 4.88
C ASN A 218 5.04 -11.59 5.80
N ILE A 219 4.87 -10.92 6.93
CA ILE A 219 5.94 -10.70 7.92
C ILE A 219 6.47 -11.98 8.60
N GLN A 220 5.84 -13.14 8.34
CA GLN A 220 6.39 -14.43 8.76
C GLN A 220 7.46 -14.95 7.81
N SER A 221 7.55 -14.39 6.58
CA SER A 221 8.54 -14.78 5.59
C SER A 221 9.90 -14.14 5.89
N PRO A 222 11.00 -14.93 5.96
CA PRO A 222 12.34 -14.36 6.09
C PRO A 222 12.71 -13.39 4.96
N LEU A 223 12.25 -13.66 3.74
CA LEU A 223 12.51 -12.79 2.58
C LEU A 223 11.91 -11.39 2.73
N VAL A 224 10.81 -11.25 3.49
CA VAL A 224 10.25 -9.93 3.81
C VAL A 224 11.19 -9.15 4.73
N TRP A 225 11.84 -9.82 5.68
CA TRP A 225 12.82 -9.16 6.56
C TRP A 225 14.11 -8.78 5.84
N GLU A 226 14.57 -9.59 4.88
CA GLU A 226 15.66 -9.22 3.98
C GLU A 226 15.30 -7.99 3.14
N PHE A 227 14.08 -7.94 2.61
CA PHE A 227 13.54 -6.79 1.90
C PHE A 227 13.46 -5.54 2.81
N TYR A 228 13.04 -5.69 4.06
CA TYR A 228 12.99 -4.59 5.03
C TYR A 228 14.40 -4.04 5.31
N ASP A 229 15.37 -4.92 5.55
CA ASP A 229 16.76 -4.53 5.83
C ASP A 229 17.37 -3.80 4.62
N ASP A 230 17.24 -4.35 3.41
CA ASP A 230 17.73 -3.71 2.17
C ASP A 230 17.06 -2.35 1.92
N THR A 231 15.75 -2.24 2.18
CA THR A 231 15.03 -0.99 2.01
C THR A 231 15.54 0.08 2.99
N LEU A 232 15.65 -0.23 4.29
CA LEU A 232 16.15 0.73 5.28
C LEU A 232 17.59 1.15 4.99
N ARG A 233 18.45 0.23 4.54
CA ARG A 233 19.80 0.55 4.07
C ARG A 233 19.76 1.57 2.92
N ARG A 234 18.96 1.33 1.88
CA ARG A 234 18.80 2.24 0.73
C ARG A 234 18.29 3.61 1.14
N LEU A 235 17.27 3.67 2.00
CA LEU A 235 16.76 4.94 2.50
C LEU A 235 17.85 5.75 3.23
N SER A 236 18.70 5.09 4.02
CA SER A 236 19.85 5.73 4.67
C SER A 236 20.88 6.24 3.65
N GLU A 237 21.18 5.44 2.62
CA GLU A 237 22.09 5.83 1.51
C GLU A 237 21.57 7.06 0.76
N TYR A 238 20.26 7.19 0.59
CA TYR A 238 19.63 8.38 0.00
C TYR A 238 19.65 9.61 0.92
N GLY A 239 20.13 9.48 2.14
CA GLY A 239 20.25 10.58 3.11
C GLY A 239 19.05 10.72 4.04
N ALA A 240 18.19 9.71 4.15
CA ALA A 240 17.15 9.72 5.17
C ALA A 240 17.76 9.74 6.58
N ARG A 241 17.16 10.52 7.46
CA ARG A 241 17.37 10.48 8.90
C ARG A 241 16.11 10.07 9.63
N ILE A 242 14.96 10.40 9.06
CA ILE A 242 13.66 10.03 9.58
C ILE A 242 12.98 9.15 8.54
N VAL A 243 12.48 7.99 8.99
CA VAL A 243 11.69 7.08 8.17
C VAL A 243 10.28 7.00 8.74
N ARG A 244 9.31 7.49 7.96
CA ARG A 244 7.90 7.35 8.29
C ARG A 244 7.46 5.93 7.95
N LEU A 245 6.91 5.23 8.92
CA LEU A 245 6.38 3.88 8.74
C LEU A 245 4.90 3.96 8.37
N ASP A 246 4.63 3.87 7.07
CA ASP A 246 3.26 3.85 6.55
C ASP A 246 2.59 2.50 6.80
N ALA A 247 1.31 2.54 7.17
CA ALA A 247 0.44 1.37 7.33
C ALA A 247 0.98 0.23 8.20
N PHE A 248 1.98 0.49 9.06
CA PHE A 248 2.66 -0.57 9.84
C PHE A 248 1.71 -1.33 10.76
N ALA A 249 0.68 -0.66 11.29
CA ALA A 249 -0.30 -1.25 12.19
C ALA A 249 -1.20 -2.32 11.53
N TYR A 250 -1.18 -2.41 10.21
CA TYR A 250 -1.90 -3.43 9.43
C TYR A 250 -1.04 -4.66 9.12
N ALA A 251 0.28 -4.60 9.26
CA ALA A 251 1.16 -5.67 8.84
C ALA A 251 1.03 -6.95 9.68
N PRO A 252 0.92 -6.91 11.02
CA PRO A 252 0.68 -8.10 11.83
C PRO A 252 -0.74 -8.62 11.65
N LYS A 253 -0.87 -9.89 11.25
CA LYS A 253 -2.14 -10.57 11.07
C LYS A 253 -2.08 -11.98 11.64
N GLU A 254 -3.13 -12.35 12.38
CA GLU A 254 -3.31 -13.69 12.95
C GLU A 254 -4.78 -14.08 12.85
N PRO A 255 -5.11 -15.37 12.56
CA PRO A 255 -6.50 -15.81 12.54
C PRO A 255 -7.19 -15.57 13.88
N GLY A 256 -8.36 -14.92 13.84
CA GLY A 256 -9.15 -14.61 15.04
C GLY A 256 -8.66 -13.42 15.88
N ALA A 257 -7.60 -12.74 15.47
CA ALA A 257 -7.16 -11.48 16.06
C ALA A 257 -7.56 -10.27 15.19
N HIS A 258 -7.37 -9.06 15.71
CA HIS A 258 -7.52 -7.84 14.93
C HIS A 258 -6.41 -7.75 13.87
N ASN A 259 -6.75 -7.32 12.66
CA ASN A 259 -5.82 -7.06 11.58
C ASN A 259 -5.38 -5.58 11.48
N PHE A 260 -5.75 -4.78 12.47
CA PHE A 260 -5.27 -3.42 12.70
C PHE A 260 -4.96 -3.28 14.18
N MET A 261 -3.78 -2.75 14.52
CA MET A 261 -3.30 -2.66 15.90
C MET A 261 -3.38 -4.00 16.64
N ASN A 262 -2.96 -5.08 15.98
CA ASN A 262 -2.84 -6.39 16.60
C ASN A 262 -1.83 -6.32 17.76
N VAL A 263 -2.27 -6.56 18.99
CA VAL A 263 -1.42 -6.54 20.18
C VAL A 263 -1.22 -7.99 20.64
N PRO A 264 0.03 -8.43 20.91
CA PRO A 264 1.28 -7.67 20.94
C PRO A 264 1.96 -7.48 19.57
N GLY A 265 1.53 -8.16 18.51
CA GLY A 265 2.22 -8.27 17.22
C GLY A 265 2.66 -6.94 16.60
N THR A 266 1.84 -5.88 16.74
CA THR A 266 2.21 -4.53 16.24
C THR A 266 3.43 -3.95 16.95
N TRP A 267 3.53 -4.16 18.26
CA TRP A 267 4.68 -3.70 19.04
C TRP A 267 5.94 -4.53 18.79
N ASP A 268 5.78 -5.84 18.66
CA ASP A 268 6.89 -6.75 18.34
C ASP A 268 7.47 -6.46 16.95
N LEU A 269 6.59 -6.16 15.97
CA LEU A 269 7.02 -5.71 14.65
C LEU A 269 7.81 -4.41 14.73
N LEU A 270 7.28 -3.41 15.46
CA LEU A 270 7.91 -2.11 15.56
C LEU A 270 9.29 -2.18 16.22
N GLU A 271 9.44 -3.01 17.26
CA GLU A 271 10.72 -3.26 17.93
C GLU A 271 11.74 -3.89 16.97
N LYS A 272 11.37 -4.92 16.23
CA LYS A 272 12.24 -5.56 15.25
C LYS A 272 12.66 -4.60 14.12
N VAL A 273 11.72 -3.78 13.63
CA VAL A 273 12.03 -2.77 12.60
C VAL A 273 12.96 -1.68 13.17
N GLN A 274 12.80 -1.31 14.45
CA GLN A 274 13.72 -0.38 15.12
C GLN A 274 15.13 -0.94 15.22
N GLU A 275 15.28 -2.25 15.51
CA GLU A 275 16.59 -2.89 15.51
C GLU A 275 17.29 -2.80 14.15
N LEU A 276 16.54 -3.02 13.05
CA LEU A 276 17.07 -2.82 11.70
C LEU A 276 17.44 -1.37 11.44
N ALA A 277 16.56 -0.43 11.76
CA ALA A 277 16.75 1.00 11.56
C ALA A 277 17.98 1.54 12.29
N ASN A 278 18.24 1.03 13.50
CA ASN A 278 19.40 1.41 14.32
C ASN A 278 20.74 1.09 13.63
N ARG A 279 20.79 0.02 12.82
CA ARG A 279 22.02 -0.33 12.05
C ARG A 279 22.41 0.75 11.07
N TYR A 280 21.43 1.51 10.58
CA TYR A 280 21.59 2.54 9.56
C TYR A 280 21.46 3.97 10.11
N GLY A 281 21.37 4.13 11.44
CA GLY A 281 21.23 5.42 12.09
C GLY A 281 19.93 6.16 11.78
N LEU A 282 18.85 5.42 11.50
CA LEU A 282 17.55 5.95 11.15
C LEU A 282 16.65 6.12 12.38
N THR A 283 15.90 7.22 12.42
CA THR A 283 14.84 7.47 13.41
C THR A 283 13.50 7.07 12.80
N LEU A 284 12.76 6.20 13.46
CA LEU A 284 11.43 5.80 13.01
C LEU A 284 10.36 6.79 13.45
N LEU A 285 9.41 7.03 12.56
CA LEU A 285 8.21 7.83 12.80
C LEU A 285 6.97 7.00 12.42
N PRO A 286 6.44 6.19 13.35
CA PRO A 286 5.25 5.39 13.11
C PRO A 286 4.04 6.28 12.84
N GLU A 287 3.30 5.98 11.76
CA GLU A 287 2.07 6.67 11.45
C GLU A 287 0.86 5.84 11.87
N ILE A 288 0.03 6.39 12.74
CA ILE A 288 -1.25 5.80 13.15
C ILE A 288 -2.34 6.87 13.14
N HIS A 289 -3.37 6.60 12.36
CA HIS A 289 -4.64 7.31 12.46
C HIS A 289 -5.54 6.58 13.48
N ALA A 290 -5.73 7.18 14.64
CA ALA A 290 -6.62 6.68 15.67
C ALA A 290 -7.36 7.86 16.30
N SER A 291 -8.53 7.59 16.90
CA SER A 291 -9.26 8.64 17.60
C SER A 291 -8.50 9.15 18.83
N TYR A 292 -8.73 10.40 19.19
CA TYR A 292 -8.12 10.99 20.38
C TYR A 292 -8.40 10.17 21.64
N GLY A 293 -9.62 9.60 21.77
CA GLY A 293 -10.01 8.80 22.92
C GLY A 293 -9.25 7.48 23.07
N GLU A 294 -8.75 6.91 21.98
CA GLU A 294 -7.97 5.65 22.02
C GLU A 294 -6.55 5.85 22.54
N LYS A 295 -6.06 7.10 22.58
CA LYS A 295 -4.72 7.46 23.09
C LYS A 295 -3.57 6.63 22.50
N VAL A 296 -3.70 6.17 21.25
CA VAL A 296 -2.67 5.34 20.59
C VAL A 296 -1.37 6.12 20.41
N TYR A 297 -1.45 7.41 20.11
CA TYR A 297 -0.28 8.31 20.03
C TYR A 297 0.52 8.32 21.33
N ALA A 298 -0.15 8.30 22.51
CA ALA A 298 0.51 8.26 23.80
C ALA A 298 1.22 6.91 24.03
N GLN A 299 0.63 5.78 23.60
CA GLN A 299 1.26 4.47 23.68
C GLN A 299 2.54 4.41 22.83
N ILE A 300 2.53 5.00 21.64
CA ILE A 300 3.71 5.10 20.76
C ILE A 300 4.79 5.95 21.44
N ALA A 301 4.43 7.12 21.99
CA ALA A 301 5.34 8.01 22.68
C ALA A 301 5.97 7.35 23.92
N GLN A 302 5.20 6.60 24.71
CA GLN A 302 5.70 5.86 25.89
C GLN A 302 6.74 4.80 25.51
N LYS A 303 6.72 4.29 24.28
CA LYS A 303 7.75 3.40 23.73
C LYS A 303 8.99 4.14 23.20
N GLY A 304 9.02 5.47 23.32
CA GLY A 304 10.16 6.32 22.95
C GLY A 304 10.16 6.82 21.50
N TYR A 305 9.11 6.55 20.72
CA TYR A 305 9.02 7.05 19.36
C TYR A 305 8.47 8.47 19.28
N MET A 306 8.86 9.19 18.24
CA MET A 306 8.12 10.38 17.81
C MET A 306 6.76 9.94 17.24
N THR A 307 5.77 10.82 17.38
CA THR A 307 4.42 10.56 16.88
C THR A 307 4.00 11.62 15.87
N TYR A 308 3.07 11.30 14.97
CA TYR A 308 2.34 12.32 14.25
C TYR A 308 1.25 12.92 15.12
N ASP A 309 1.12 14.23 15.02
CA ASP A 309 0.00 14.94 15.65
C ASP A 309 -1.04 15.27 14.56
N PHE A 310 -2.10 14.48 14.55
CA PHE A 310 -3.24 14.67 13.66
C PHE A 310 -4.33 15.55 14.25
N PHE A 311 -4.21 15.96 15.52
CA PHE A 311 -5.26 16.70 16.22
C PHE A 311 -5.10 18.23 16.15
N LEU A 312 -3.87 18.72 16.07
CA LEU A 312 -3.56 20.14 16.06
C LEU A 312 -4.34 20.95 15.01
N PRO A 313 -4.50 20.48 13.74
CA PRO A 313 -5.27 21.23 12.76
C PRO A 313 -6.72 21.48 13.17
N GLY A 314 -7.41 20.43 13.66
CA GLY A 314 -8.78 20.53 14.15
C GLY A 314 -8.90 21.44 15.37
N LEU A 315 -7.95 21.33 16.32
CA LEU A 315 -7.92 22.16 17.52
C LEU A 315 -7.68 23.66 17.20
N ILE A 316 -6.87 23.96 16.19
CA ILE A 316 -6.66 25.34 15.74
C ILE A 316 -7.94 25.89 15.08
N ILE A 317 -8.59 25.10 14.21
CA ILE A 317 -9.83 25.49 13.57
C ILE A 317 -10.90 25.74 14.63
N ASP A 318 -11.07 24.83 15.60
CA ASP A 318 -12.02 24.96 16.70
C ASP A 318 -11.76 26.25 17.50
N ALA A 319 -10.50 26.50 17.87
CA ALA A 319 -10.13 27.68 18.61
C ALA A 319 -10.41 29.00 17.86
N LEU A 320 -10.23 29.01 16.55
CA LEU A 320 -10.51 30.18 15.71
C LEU A 320 -12.00 30.41 15.51
N GLU A 321 -12.76 29.34 15.21
CA GLU A 321 -14.19 29.41 15.00
C GLU A 321 -14.99 29.80 16.27
N ASN A 322 -14.59 29.27 17.41
CA ASN A 322 -15.27 29.50 18.69
C ASN A 322 -14.65 30.64 19.52
N ALA A 323 -13.56 31.23 19.06
CA ALA A 323 -12.75 32.21 19.82
C ALA A 323 -12.38 31.71 21.24
N ASP A 324 -12.17 30.39 21.38
CA ASP A 324 -11.85 29.70 22.62
C ASP A 324 -10.72 28.68 22.41
N GLY A 325 -9.58 28.89 23.07
CA GLY A 325 -8.42 28.02 22.99
C GLY A 325 -8.36 26.92 24.05
N HIS A 326 -9.47 26.62 24.74
CA HIS A 326 -9.49 25.68 25.86
C HIS A 326 -8.96 24.28 25.49
N PHE A 327 -9.47 23.67 24.43
CA PHE A 327 -9.03 22.35 23.99
C PHE A 327 -7.58 22.37 23.49
N LEU A 328 -7.16 23.42 22.81
CA LEU A 328 -5.77 23.61 22.38
C LEU A 328 -4.80 23.69 23.58
N GLN A 329 -5.22 24.34 24.68
CA GLN A 329 -4.44 24.40 25.92
C GLN A 329 -4.33 23.03 26.59
N ILE A 330 -5.43 22.26 26.65
CA ILE A 330 -5.43 20.88 27.19
C ILE A 330 -4.45 20.03 26.40
N TRP A 331 -4.54 20.05 25.08
CA TRP A 331 -3.63 19.31 24.20
C TRP A 331 -2.16 19.70 24.46
N ALA A 332 -1.84 20.99 24.53
CA ALA A 332 -0.48 21.44 24.77
C ALA A 332 0.05 21.02 26.14
N GLN A 333 -0.80 21.02 27.18
CA GLN A 333 -0.45 20.51 28.50
C GLN A 333 -0.19 19.01 28.51
N GLU A 334 -1.03 18.20 27.85
CA GLU A 334 -0.83 16.75 27.71
C GLU A 334 0.49 16.45 27.00
N GLN A 335 0.77 17.10 25.85
CA GLN A 335 2.04 16.93 25.14
C GLN A 335 3.25 17.16 26.05
N LYS A 336 3.18 18.22 26.86
CA LYS A 336 4.25 18.59 27.79
C LYS A 336 4.36 17.64 28.99
N CYS A 337 3.23 17.30 29.63
CA CYS A 337 3.20 16.47 30.84
C CYS A 337 3.63 15.04 30.55
N ASP A 338 3.19 14.49 29.41
CA ASP A 338 3.49 13.10 29.00
C ASP A 338 4.82 13.00 28.24
N GLY A 339 5.52 14.12 28.03
CA GLY A 339 6.80 14.15 27.32
C GLY A 339 6.69 13.69 25.87
N ILE A 340 5.55 13.90 25.23
CA ILE A 340 5.28 13.43 23.89
C ILE A 340 6.08 14.28 22.88
N ARG A 341 6.87 13.61 22.07
CA ARG A 341 7.61 14.23 20.95
C ARG A 341 6.81 14.04 19.67
N SER A 342 6.04 15.05 19.30
CA SER A 342 5.21 14.99 18.09
C SER A 342 5.76 15.81 16.93
N VAL A 343 5.53 15.31 15.73
CA VAL A 343 5.66 16.10 14.50
C VAL A 343 4.33 16.79 14.29
N THR A 344 4.30 18.09 14.59
CA THR A 344 3.12 18.94 14.41
C THR A 344 2.94 19.30 12.94
N MET A 345 1.70 19.38 12.49
CA MET A 345 1.36 19.76 11.12
C MET A 345 0.01 20.49 11.09
N LEU A 346 -0.24 21.27 10.05
CA LEU A 346 -1.56 21.89 9.78
C LEU A 346 -2.35 21.11 8.74
N GLY A 347 -1.80 20.08 8.19
CA GLY A 347 -2.38 19.18 7.20
C GLY A 347 -1.30 18.27 6.62
N CYS A 348 -1.70 17.21 5.93
CA CYS A 348 -0.80 16.28 5.25
C CYS A 348 -1.21 16.10 3.78
N HIS A 349 -0.59 15.15 3.07
CA HIS A 349 -0.95 14.83 1.68
C HIS A 349 -2.38 14.30 1.51
N ASP A 350 -3.00 13.80 2.59
CA ASP A 350 -4.40 13.33 2.62
C ASP A 350 -5.40 14.45 2.96
N GLY A 351 -4.90 15.62 3.35
CA GLY A 351 -5.72 16.77 3.74
C GLY A 351 -5.54 17.16 5.20
N ILE A 352 -6.59 17.75 5.76
CA ILE A 352 -6.74 18.00 7.20
C ILE A 352 -7.51 16.82 7.76
N PRO A 353 -6.95 16.05 8.69
CA PRO A 353 -7.61 14.88 9.27
C PRO A 353 -8.79 15.24 10.14
#